data_83a71e66f527783a7d53b6cd32f2bd7f
#
_entry.id   83a71e66f527783a7d53b6cd32f2bd7f
#
_cell.length_a   1.000
_cell.length_b   1.000
_cell.length_c   1.000
_cell.angle_alpha   90.00
_cell.angle_beta   90.00
_cell.angle_gamma   90.00
#
_symmetry.space_group_name_H-M   'P 1'
#
loop_
_entity.id
_entity.type
_entity.pdbx_description
1 polymer ?
#
loop_
_entity_poly.entity_id
_entity_poly.type
_entity_poly.pdbx_seq_one_letter_code
_entity_poly.pdbx_strand_id
1 'polypeptide(L)'
;VSVALGLALGAGLLLLVAPRLWRAPEGGAGRGRGMTAAIHDRLTHAGLDRVSVSSFLAVSALVGLAAAVLAEALLRVDGAALAAGAAGLLLPWVVVGARSTARRRAHRDVWPDVVDHLVSAVRAGMGLPDAVASLAVAGPAVLRPAFREFASVHRTTGSFAVALDELKERLADPTADRILETLRMAREVGGTQLPDVLRGLARFLREEAAIRSEAEARQSWVVNAAKLGVAAPWIILALLSTRPEAVAAYDTAAGTVVIVIGLAVSAVAYRLMLALGRLPEDRRWFA
;
A
#
# COMPACT_ATOMS: atom_id res chain seq x y z
N VAL A 1 -34.47 12.12 -10.43
CA VAL A 1 -33.54 11.39 -11.34
C VAL A 1 -32.60 12.37 -12.04
N SER A 2 -33.08 13.52 -12.56
CA SER A 2 -32.26 14.50 -13.29
C SER A 2 -31.19 15.20 -12.43
N VAL A 3 -31.51 15.53 -11.17
CA VAL A 3 -30.57 16.17 -10.24
C VAL A 3 -29.46 15.18 -9.80
N ALA A 4 -29.82 13.92 -9.56
CA ALA A 4 -28.86 12.87 -9.19
C ALA A 4 -27.88 12.55 -10.34
N LEU A 5 -28.39 12.48 -11.58
CA LEU A 5 -27.59 12.33 -12.80
C LEU A 5 -26.69 13.55 -13.03
N GLY A 6 -27.19 14.76 -12.79
CA GLY A 6 -26.41 15.99 -12.89
C GLY A 6 -25.27 16.07 -11.86
N LEU A 7 -25.55 15.67 -10.60
CA LEU A 7 -24.53 15.61 -9.55
C LEU A 7 -23.48 14.50 -9.80
N ALA A 8 -23.93 13.32 -10.27
CA ALA A 8 -23.00 12.24 -10.62
C ALA A 8 -22.11 12.61 -11.82
N LEU A 9 -22.66 13.25 -12.85
CA LEU A 9 -21.92 13.76 -14.01
C LEU A 9 -20.98 14.91 -13.59
N GLY A 10 -21.46 15.84 -12.75
CA GLY A 10 -20.65 16.93 -12.22
C GLY A 10 -19.48 16.42 -11.36
N ALA A 11 -19.73 15.43 -10.49
CA ALA A 11 -18.69 14.77 -9.70
C ALA A 11 -17.69 14.00 -10.58
N GLY A 12 -18.14 13.30 -11.59
CA GLY A 12 -17.29 12.60 -12.56
C GLY A 12 -16.40 13.56 -13.35
N LEU A 13 -16.94 14.68 -13.82
CA LEU A 13 -16.19 15.73 -14.54
C LEU A 13 -15.18 16.42 -13.61
N LEU A 14 -15.55 16.69 -12.37
CA LEU A 14 -14.68 17.29 -11.36
C LEU A 14 -13.53 16.34 -11.00
N LEU A 15 -13.78 15.03 -10.93
CA LEU A 15 -12.75 14.00 -10.74
C LEU A 15 -11.72 13.94 -11.88
N LEU A 16 -12.16 14.17 -13.13
CA LEU A 16 -11.30 14.21 -14.30
C LEU A 16 -10.47 15.50 -14.38
N VAL A 17 -11.00 16.61 -13.86
CA VAL A 17 -10.39 17.93 -13.97
C VAL A 17 -9.60 18.30 -12.70
N ALA A 18 -9.96 17.77 -11.53
CA ALA A 18 -9.31 18.04 -10.25
C ALA A 18 -7.77 17.84 -10.26
N PRO A 19 -7.20 16.81 -10.91
CA PRO A 19 -5.74 16.65 -10.99
C PRO A 19 -5.04 17.76 -11.80
N ARG A 20 -5.77 18.45 -12.68
CA ARG A 20 -5.25 19.54 -13.51
C ARG A 20 -5.39 20.91 -12.87
N LEU A 21 -6.42 21.12 -12.05
CA LEU A 21 -6.72 22.40 -11.41
C LEU A 21 -5.97 22.62 -10.09
N TRP A 22 -5.63 21.53 -9.37
CA TRP A 22 -4.94 21.64 -8.08
C TRP A 22 -3.53 21.07 -8.17
N ARG A 23 -2.64 21.81 -8.82
CA ARG A 23 -1.20 21.66 -8.60
C ARG A 23 -0.92 22.07 -7.16
N ALA A 24 -0.33 21.17 -6.38
CA ALA A 24 0.15 21.50 -5.04
C ALA A 24 1.14 22.66 -5.12
N PRO A 25 1.04 23.70 -4.28
CA PRO A 25 2.08 24.70 -4.17
C PRO A 25 3.35 24.03 -3.65
N GLU A 26 4.45 24.21 -4.37
CA GLU A 26 5.78 23.85 -3.93
C GLU A 26 6.14 24.77 -2.76
N GLY A 27 6.35 24.19 -1.59
CA GLY A 27 6.91 24.92 -0.46
C GLY A 27 6.03 24.96 0.80
N GLY A 28 6.49 24.24 1.80
CA GLY A 28 5.97 24.37 3.15
C GLY A 28 6.21 23.13 4.01
N ALA A 29 7.49 22.86 4.35
CA ALA A 29 7.83 21.95 5.44
C ALA A 29 7.40 22.60 6.77
N GLY A 30 6.11 22.55 7.08
CA GLY A 30 5.55 22.90 8.36
C GLY A 30 5.45 21.65 9.22
N ARG A 31 6.21 21.59 10.32
CA ARG A 31 6.14 20.59 11.38
C ARG A 31 4.76 20.59 12.05
N GLY A 32 3.75 20.08 11.38
CA GLY A 32 2.47 19.75 11.97
C GLY A 32 2.48 18.27 12.38
N ARG A 33 2.79 17.96 13.64
CA ARG A 33 2.45 16.67 14.27
C ARG A 33 0.92 16.58 14.34
N GLY A 34 0.28 16.18 13.24
CA GLY A 34 -1.16 16.10 13.15
C GLY A 34 -1.58 15.03 12.13
N MET A 35 -2.87 14.75 12.11
CA MET A 35 -3.53 13.79 11.21
C MET A 35 -3.14 13.99 9.73
N THR A 36 -2.85 15.22 9.31
CA THR A 36 -2.42 15.58 7.95
C THR A 36 -1.04 15.00 7.60
N ALA A 37 -0.09 14.97 8.54
CA ALA A 37 1.22 14.35 8.33
C ALA A 37 1.07 12.83 8.15
N ALA A 38 0.27 12.17 8.99
CA ALA A 38 0.03 10.74 8.87
C ALA A 38 -0.69 10.36 7.56
N ILE A 39 -1.56 11.23 7.04
CA ILE A 39 -2.20 11.04 5.73
C ILE A 39 -1.18 11.23 4.61
N HIS A 40 -0.37 12.27 4.70
CA HIS A 40 0.68 12.54 3.72
C HIS A 40 1.67 11.38 3.63
N ASP A 41 2.15 10.85 4.76
CA ASP A 41 3.04 9.70 4.81
C ASP A 41 2.41 8.44 4.17
N ARG A 42 1.11 8.21 4.35
CA ARG A 42 0.40 7.11 3.69
C ARG A 42 0.32 7.30 2.18
N LEU A 43 0.09 8.52 1.70
CA LEU A 43 0.05 8.85 0.28
C LEU A 43 1.42 8.67 -0.38
N THR A 44 2.50 9.13 0.28
CA THR A 44 3.87 8.94 -0.22
C THR A 44 4.24 7.46 -0.28
N HIS A 45 3.92 6.68 0.75
CA HIS A 45 4.12 5.23 0.72
C HIS A 45 3.31 4.51 -0.37
N ALA A 46 2.17 5.08 -0.79
CA ALA A 46 1.40 4.56 -1.92
C ALA A 46 1.93 5.06 -3.29
N GLY A 47 2.96 5.91 -3.31
CA GLY A 47 3.52 6.53 -4.52
C GLY A 47 2.65 7.61 -5.12
N LEU A 48 1.88 8.28 -4.29
CA LEU A 48 1.03 9.40 -4.64
C LEU A 48 1.63 10.72 -4.13
N ASP A 49 2.96 10.89 -4.29
CA ASP A 49 3.72 12.05 -3.79
C ASP A 49 3.20 13.39 -4.32
N ARG A 50 2.53 13.36 -5.49
CA ARG A 50 1.96 14.55 -6.14
C ARG A 50 0.54 14.89 -5.69
N VAL A 51 -0.08 14.05 -4.86
CA VAL A 51 -1.46 14.26 -4.40
C VAL A 51 -1.43 14.98 -3.06
N SER A 52 -2.03 16.17 -3.01
CA SER A 52 -2.18 16.90 -1.75
C SER A 52 -3.24 16.22 -0.85
N VAL A 53 -3.07 16.35 0.46
CA VAL A 53 -4.04 15.82 1.44
C VAL A 53 -5.44 16.42 1.20
N SER A 54 -5.52 17.71 0.86
CA SER A 54 -6.78 18.37 0.54
C SER A 54 -7.48 17.79 -0.69
N SER A 55 -6.71 17.51 -1.77
CA SER A 55 -7.27 16.86 -2.96
C SER A 55 -7.76 15.44 -2.67
N PHE A 56 -7.03 14.70 -1.84
CA PHE A 56 -7.43 13.35 -1.43
C PHE A 56 -8.74 13.37 -0.63
N LEU A 57 -8.88 14.29 0.33
CA LEU A 57 -10.10 14.43 1.12
C LEU A 57 -11.28 14.90 0.26
N ALA A 58 -11.05 15.81 -0.68
CA ALA A 58 -12.08 16.25 -1.63
C ALA A 58 -12.58 15.10 -2.51
N VAL A 59 -11.66 14.29 -3.05
CA VAL A 59 -12.02 13.08 -3.83
C VAL A 59 -12.80 12.09 -2.96
N SER A 60 -12.37 11.86 -1.71
CA SER A 60 -13.08 10.97 -0.78
C SER A 60 -14.50 11.45 -0.51
N ALA A 61 -14.68 12.77 -0.27
CA ALA A 61 -15.99 13.37 -0.05
C ALA A 61 -16.89 13.27 -1.31
N LEU A 62 -16.32 13.50 -2.49
CA LEU A 62 -17.05 13.36 -3.76
C LEU A 62 -17.49 11.92 -4.02
N VAL A 63 -16.62 10.94 -3.78
CA VAL A 63 -16.98 9.51 -3.93
C VAL A 63 -18.07 9.12 -2.94
N GLY A 64 -17.98 9.59 -1.69
CA GLY A 64 -19.00 9.36 -0.68
C GLY A 64 -20.35 9.97 -1.06
N LEU A 65 -20.34 11.24 -1.51
CA LEU A 65 -21.54 11.92 -1.95
C LEU A 65 -22.17 11.24 -3.17
N ALA A 66 -21.37 10.89 -4.17
CA ALA A 66 -21.84 10.18 -5.36
C ALA A 66 -22.46 8.83 -5.01
N ALA A 67 -21.85 8.07 -4.10
CA ALA A 67 -22.38 6.80 -3.61
C ALA A 67 -23.70 6.98 -2.86
N ALA A 68 -23.82 8.01 -2.01
CA ALA A 68 -25.05 8.32 -1.30
C ALA A 68 -26.20 8.68 -2.27
N VAL A 69 -25.94 9.58 -3.22
CA VAL A 69 -26.93 10.03 -4.20
C VAL A 69 -27.38 8.86 -5.11
N LEU A 70 -26.44 7.99 -5.52
CA LEU A 70 -26.75 6.83 -6.32
C LEU A 70 -27.60 5.82 -5.55
N ALA A 71 -27.24 5.57 -4.27
CA ALA A 71 -28.02 4.68 -3.41
C ALA A 71 -29.44 5.21 -3.18
N GLU A 72 -29.59 6.51 -2.91
CA GLU A 72 -30.90 7.15 -2.76
C GLU A 72 -31.73 7.02 -4.04
N ALA A 73 -31.13 7.27 -5.20
CA ALA A 73 -31.82 7.19 -6.49
C ALA A 73 -32.31 5.76 -6.83
N LEU A 74 -31.52 4.73 -6.40
CA LEU A 74 -31.82 3.33 -6.71
C LEU A 74 -32.69 2.67 -5.65
N LEU A 75 -32.41 2.92 -4.37
CA LEU A 75 -32.99 2.17 -3.25
C LEU A 75 -34.14 2.93 -2.57
N ARG A 76 -34.15 4.25 -2.69
CA ARG A 76 -35.17 5.14 -2.07
C ARG A 76 -35.32 4.92 -0.56
N VAL A 77 -34.20 4.68 0.11
CA VAL A 77 -34.11 4.45 1.57
C VAL A 77 -33.01 5.33 2.12
N ASP A 78 -33.35 6.34 2.94
CA ASP A 78 -32.40 7.33 3.51
C ASP A 78 -31.24 6.65 4.27
N GLY A 79 -31.53 5.60 5.05
CA GLY A 79 -30.52 4.82 5.78
C GLY A 79 -29.52 4.13 4.84
N ALA A 80 -29.95 3.63 3.69
CA ALA A 80 -29.08 2.99 2.70
C ALA A 80 -28.19 4.04 2.01
N ALA A 81 -28.70 5.25 1.74
CA ALA A 81 -27.92 6.35 1.20
C ALA A 81 -26.81 6.78 2.18
N LEU A 82 -27.11 6.89 3.47
CA LEU A 82 -26.11 7.19 4.51
C LEU A 82 -25.02 6.10 4.58
N ALA A 83 -25.41 4.83 4.54
CA ALA A 83 -24.48 3.70 4.57
C ALA A 83 -23.58 3.67 3.32
N ALA A 84 -24.16 3.87 2.13
CA ALA A 84 -23.41 3.95 0.88
C ALA A 84 -22.47 5.15 0.84
N GLY A 85 -22.90 6.30 1.35
CA GLY A 85 -22.06 7.48 1.49
C GLY A 85 -20.85 7.26 2.40
N ALA A 86 -21.07 6.65 3.56
CA ALA A 86 -19.99 6.29 4.48
C ALA A 86 -19.01 5.26 3.85
N ALA A 87 -19.52 4.23 3.18
CA ALA A 87 -18.68 3.26 2.47
C ALA A 87 -17.89 3.92 1.33
N GLY A 88 -18.51 4.79 0.54
CA GLY A 88 -17.87 5.56 -0.53
C GLY A 88 -16.76 6.49 -0.01
N LEU A 89 -16.96 7.13 1.15
CA LEU A 89 -15.96 7.97 1.81
C LEU A 89 -14.72 7.16 2.23
N LEU A 90 -14.90 5.92 2.65
CA LEU A 90 -13.83 5.03 3.08
C LEU A 90 -13.10 4.34 1.91
N LEU A 91 -13.73 4.24 0.74
CA LEU A 91 -13.19 3.51 -0.41
C LEU A 91 -11.81 4.00 -0.87
N PRO A 92 -11.54 5.31 -1.04
CA PRO A 92 -10.20 5.79 -1.40
C PRO A 92 -9.13 5.43 -0.37
N TRP A 93 -9.47 5.40 0.92
CA TRP A 93 -8.55 4.98 1.99
C TRP A 93 -8.16 3.51 1.89
N VAL A 94 -9.14 2.65 1.56
CA VAL A 94 -8.89 1.23 1.33
C VAL A 94 -8.01 1.03 0.10
N VAL A 95 -8.27 1.77 -0.99
CA VAL A 95 -7.47 1.70 -2.22
C VAL A 95 -6.03 2.15 -1.98
N VAL A 96 -5.81 3.28 -1.30
CA VAL A 96 -4.47 3.76 -0.95
C VAL A 96 -3.74 2.75 -0.05
N GLY A 97 -4.42 2.19 0.95
CA GLY A 97 -3.86 1.13 1.80
C GLY A 97 -3.47 -0.12 1.02
N ALA A 98 -4.32 -0.61 0.14
CA ALA A 98 -4.03 -1.76 -0.71
C ALA A 98 -2.85 -1.49 -1.65
N ARG A 99 -2.80 -0.28 -2.26
CA ARG A 99 -1.71 0.13 -3.15
C ARG A 99 -0.37 0.24 -2.42
N SER A 100 -0.34 0.80 -1.22
CA SER A 100 0.88 0.89 -0.40
C SER A 100 1.41 -0.50 -0.03
N THR A 101 0.51 -1.42 0.37
CA THR A 101 0.87 -2.81 0.67
C THR A 101 1.40 -3.55 -0.57
N ALA A 102 0.72 -3.42 -1.72
CA ALA A 102 1.15 -4.03 -2.97
C ALA A 102 2.54 -3.52 -3.40
N ARG A 103 2.81 -2.23 -3.23
CA ARG A 103 4.10 -1.63 -3.55
C ARG A 103 5.22 -2.12 -2.63
N ARG A 104 4.97 -2.20 -1.32
CA ARG A 104 5.92 -2.78 -0.36
C ARG A 104 6.24 -4.25 -0.67
N ARG A 105 5.24 -5.05 -1.09
CA ARG A 105 5.44 -6.43 -1.53
C ARG A 105 6.36 -6.48 -2.76
N ALA A 106 6.06 -5.70 -3.79
CA ALA A 106 6.87 -5.64 -5.00
C ALA A 106 8.34 -5.26 -4.75
N HIS A 107 8.62 -4.45 -3.71
CA HIS A 107 9.99 -4.15 -3.30
C HIS A 107 10.69 -5.32 -2.60
N ARG A 108 9.96 -6.14 -1.83
CA ARG A 108 10.55 -7.30 -1.13
C ARG A 108 10.84 -8.47 -2.05
N ASP A 109 9.96 -8.70 -3.01
CA ASP A 109 10.03 -9.85 -3.92
C ASP A 109 11.23 -9.81 -4.89
N VAL A 110 11.88 -8.65 -5.02
CA VAL A 110 13.05 -8.48 -5.90
C VAL A 110 14.40 -8.80 -5.23
N TRP A 111 14.43 -8.98 -3.90
CA TRP A 111 15.69 -9.20 -3.19
C TRP A 111 16.39 -10.52 -3.52
N PRO A 112 15.70 -11.66 -3.70
CA PRO A 112 16.36 -12.87 -4.15
C PRO A 112 17.08 -12.69 -5.48
N ASP A 113 16.48 -11.98 -6.44
CA ASP A 113 17.08 -11.70 -7.75
C ASP A 113 18.32 -10.80 -7.63
N VAL A 114 18.29 -9.83 -6.73
CA VAL A 114 19.46 -8.97 -6.42
C VAL A 114 20.63 -9.82 -5.93
N VAL A 115 20.37 -10.72 -4.97
CA VAL A 115 21.44 -11.57 -4.42
C VAL A 115 21.95 -12.58 -5.45
N ASP A 116 21.08 -13.13 -6.29
CA ASP A 116 21.49 -14.02 -7.39
C ASP A 116 22.39 -13.31 -8.40
N HIS A 117 22.07 -12.06 -8.71
CA HIS A 117 22.93 -11.24 -9.56
C HIS A 117 24.31 -11.01 -8.93
N LEU A 118 24.35 -10.71 -7.63
CA LEU A 118 25.62 -10.57 -6.90
C LEU A 118 26.42 -11.87 -6.90
N VAL A 119 25.77 -13.02 -6.65
CA VAL A 119 26.43 -14.35 -6.75
C VAL A 119 27.05 -14.55 -8.12
N SER A 120 26.33 -14.23 -9.18
CA SER A 120 26.78 -14.42 -10.56
C SER A 120 27.96 -13.49 -10.89
N ALA A 121 27.89 -12.22 -10.48
CA ALA A 121 28.94 -11.24 -10.71
C ALA A 121 30.25 -11.61 -9.96
N VAL A 122 30.14 -12.00 -8.68
CA VAL A 122 31.31 -12.42 -7.87
C VAL A 122 31.93 -13.71 -8.43
N ARG A 123 31.13 -14.67 -8.87
CA ARG A 123 31.63 -15.90 -9.52
C ARG A 123 32.31 -15.62 -10.86
N ALA A 124 31.93 -14.58 -11.55
CA ALA A 124 32.63 -14.10 -12.75
C ALA A 124 33.94 -13.37 -12.44
N GLY A 125 34.35 -13.30 -11.18
CA GLY A 125 35.58 -12.64 -10.75
C GLY A 125 35.44 -11.16 -10.46
N MET A 126 34.22 -10.61 -10.44
CA MET A 126 33.98 -9.21 -10.14
C MET A 126 34.18 -8.96 -8.64
N GLY A 127 34.88 -7.89 -8.27
CA GLY A 127 34.98 -7.45 -6.88
C GLY A 127 33.63 -7.10 -6.29
N LEU A 128 33.44 -7.31 -4.98
CA LEU A 128 32.15 -7.07 -4.34
C LEU A 128 31.60 -5.64 -4.55
N PRO A 129 32.42 -4.56 -4.43
CA PRO A 129 31.94 -3.21 -4.71
C PRO A 129 31.44 -3.02 -6.15
N ASP A 130 32.15 -3.61 -7.11
CA ASP A 130 31.79 -3.53 -8.53
C ASP A 130 30.55 -4.38 -8.85
N ALA A 131 30.41 -5.53 -8.19
CA ALA A 131 29.22 -6.37 -8.28
C ALA A 131 27.97 -5.63 -7.79
N VAL A 132 28.07 -4.90 -6.65
CA VAL A 132 26.97 -4.05 -6.15
C VAL A 132 26.69 -2.89 -7.10
N ALA A 133 27.73 -2.22 -7.61
CA ALA A 133 27.59 -1.12 -8.55
C ALA A 133 26.95 -1.55 -9.87
N SER A 134 27.17 -2.80 -10.33
CA SER A 134 26.57 -3.35 -11.55
C SER A 134 25.05 -3.44 -11.49
N LEU A 135 24.46 -3.52 -10.28
CA LEU A 135 23.02 -3.50 -10.07
C LEU A 135 22.35 -2.18 -10.49
N ALA A 136 23.14 -1.11 -10.64
CA ALA A 136 22.65 0.16 -11.19
C ALA A 136 22.10 0.02 -12.63
N VAL A 137 22.58 -0.99 -13.37
CA VAL A 137 22.20 -1.26 -14.76
C VAL A 137 21.42 -2.58 -14.87
N ALA A 138 22.00 -3.64 -14.31
CA ALA A 138 21.48 -5.00 -14.46
C ALA A 138 20.47 -5.41 -13.38
N GLY A 139 20.38 -4.66 -12.28
CA GLY A 139 19.44 -4.94 -11.18
C GLY A 139 17.97 -4.68 -11.54
N PRO A 140 17.05 -5.05 -10.63
CA PRO A 140 15.62 -4.78 -10.78
C PRO A 140 15.32 -3.29 -10.98
N ALA A 141 14.41 -2.96 -11.89
CA ALA A 141 14.13 -1.60 -12.31
C ALA A 141 13.78 -0.64 -11.14
N VAL A 142 13.10 -1.18 -10.13
CA VAL A 142 12.66 -0.45 -8.92
C VAL A 142 13.84 0.00 -8.06
N LEU A 143 14.91 -0.80 -7.99
CA LEU A 143 16.08 -0.54 -7.14
C LEU A 143 17.23 0.15 -7.88
N ARG A 144 17.23 0.18 -9.22
CA ARG A 144 18.29 0.84 -10.02
C ARG A 144 18.64 2.26 -9.59
N PRO A 145 17.68 3.14 -9.25
CA PRO A 145 18.02 4.51 -8.81
C PRO A 145 18.89 4.52 -7.54
N ALA A 146 18.59 3.65 -6.57
CA ALA A 146 19.36 3.53 -5.34
C ALA A 146 20.78 2.97 -5.60
N PHE A 147 20.91 1.94 -6.45
CA PHE A 147 22.22 1.38 -6.82
C PHE A 147 23.04 2.33 -7.70
N ARG A 148 22.42 3.20 -8.51
CA ARG A 148 23.16 4.26 -9.23
C ARG A 148 23.79 5.25 -8.30
N GLU A 149 23.08 5.62 -7.24
CA GLU A 149 23.61 6.52 -6.22
C GLU A 149 24.74 5.85 -5.44
N PHE A 150 24.57 4.60 -5.00
CA PHE A 150 25.65 3.81 -4.44
C PHE A 150 26.91 3.83 -5.33
N ALA A 151 26.75 3.54 -6.62
CA ALA A 151 27.86 3.55 -7.58
C ALA A 151 28.51 4.94 -7.72
N SER A 152 27.72 6.02 -7.59
CA SER A 152 28.23 7.39 -7.59
C SER A 152 29.04 7.69 -6.32
N VAL A 153 28.46 7.41 -5.15
CA VAL A 153 29.11 7.63 -3.84
C VAL A 153 30.40 6.81 -3.72
N HIS A 154 30.34 5.53 -4.13
CA HIS A 154 31.53 4.68 -4.09
C HIS A 154 32.67 5.20 -4.98
N ARG A 155 32.35 5.71 -6.18
CA ARG A 155 33.37 6.29 -7.08
C ARG A 155 33.97 7.59 -6.54
N THR A 156 33.18 8.40 -5.84
CA THR A 156 33.65 9.69 -5.31
C THR A 156 34.42 9.54 -4.00
N THR A 157 34.00 8.64 -3.12
CA THR A 157 34.60 8.47 -1.77
C THR A 157 35.67 7.39 -1.73
N GLY A 158 35.67 6.43 -2.68
CA GLY A 158 36.50 5.22 -2.62
C GLY A 158 36.09 4.26 -1.49
N SER A 159 35.14 4.63 -0.65
CA SER A 159 34.72 3.88 0.53
C SER A 159 33.46 3.06 0.26
N PHE A 160 33.60 1.74 0.33
CA PHE A 160 32.47 0.82 0.22
C PHE A 160 31.51 0.96 1.43
N ALA A 161 32.06 1.14 2.63
CA ALA A 161 31.26 1.26 3.85
C ALA A 161 30.35 2.49 3.81
N VAL A 162 30.91 3.65 3.44
CA VAL A 162 30.12 4.89 3.30
C VAL A 162 29.02 4.75 2.26
N ALA A 163 29.35 4.16 1.11
CA ALA A 163 28.36 3.95 0.06
C ALA A 163 27.25 2.95 0.47
N LEU A 164 27.58 1.92 1.26
CA LEU A 164 26.59 1.00 1.83
C LEU A 164 25.68 1.68 2.85
N ASP A 165 26.23 2.55 3.71
CA ASP A 165 25.44 3.26 4.72
C ASP A 165 24.39 4.17 4.04
N GLU A 166 24.80 4.91 3.02
CA GLU A 166 23.88 5.75 2.26
C GLU A 166 22.83 4.94 1.49
N LEU A 167 23.23 3.81 0.90
CA LEU A 167 22.29 2.89 0.26
C LEU A 167 21.27 2.34 1.26
N LYS A 168 21.71 1.99 2.47
CA LYS A 168 20.87 1.49 3.56
C LYS A 168 19.84 2.53 4.01
N GLU A 169 20.25 3.79 4.19
CA GLU A 169 19.33 4.88 4.55
C GLU A 169 18.29 5.13 3.46
N ARG A 170 18.73 5.09 2.20
CA ARG A 170 17.84 5.33 1.06
C ARG A 170 16.80 4.23 0.85
N LEU A 171 17.20 2.98 0.98
CA LEU A 171 16.30 1.84 0.80
C LEU A 171 15.31 1.72 1.96
N ALA A 172 15.75 2.03 3.17
CA ALA A 172 14.95 1.99 4.40
C ALA A 172 14.10 0.71 4.54
N ASP A 173 14.67 -0.44 4.13
CA ASP A 173 14.01 -1.75 4.07
C ASP A 173 14.73 -2.76 4.97
N PRO A 174 14.04 -3.48 5.88
CA PRO A 174 14.67 -4.43 6.80
C PRO A 174 15.41 -5.57 6.10
N THR A 175 14.94 -6.00 4.92
CA THR A 175 15.59 -7.05 4.13
C THR A 175 16.88 -6.52 3.51
N ALA A 176 16.82 -5.28 2.96
CA ALA A 176 18.00 -4.59 2.48
C ALA A 176 19.06 -4.47 3.57
N ASP A 177 18.68 -4.01 4.76
CA ASP A 177 19.58 -3.84 5.89
C ASP A 177 20.36 -5.13 6.19
N ARG A 178 19.66 -6.27 6.26
CA ARG A 178 20.29 -7.59 6.50
C ARG A 178 21.25 -7.99 5.38
N ILE A 179 20.87 -7.76 4.13
CA ILE A 179 21.72 -8.06 2.97
C ILE A 179 22.98 -7.19 2.99
N LEU A 180 22.82 -5.89 3.17
CA LEU A 180 23.93 -4.93 3.15
C LEU A 180 24.93 -5.17 4.31
N GLU A 181 24.43 -5.50 5.52
CA GLU A 181 25.28 -5.89 6.63
C GLU A 181 26.02 -7.22 6.36
N THR A 182 25.34 -8.19 5.74
CA THR A 182 26.00 -9.44 5.31
C THR A 182 27.12 -9.17 4.30
N LEU A 183 26.90 -8.26 3.33
CA LEU A 183 27.92 -7.85 2.37
C LEU A 183 29.08 -7.13 3.04
N ARG A 184 28.82 -6.29 4.07
CA ARG A 184 29.85 -5.62 4.88
C ARG A 184 30.73 -6.65 5.57
N MET A 185 30.13 -7.58 6.34
CA MET A 185 30.87 -8.63 7.04
C MET A 185 31.64 -9.55 6.08
N ALA A 186 31.01 -9.94 4.98
CA ALA A 186 31.64 -10.81 3.99
C ALA A 186 32.89 -10.18 3.34
N ARG A 187 32.92 -8.86 3.21
CA ARG A 187 34.12 -8.14 2.76
C ARG A 187 35.25 -8.14 3.80
N GLU A 188 34.91 -8.03 5.09
CA GLU A 188 35.90 -8.02 6.19
C GLU A 188 36.56 -9.39 6.39
N VAL A 189 35.79 -10.49 6.24
CA VAL A 189 36.27 -11.86 6.43
C VAL A 189 37.13 -12.37 5.26
N GLY A 190 37.02 -11.74 4.08
CA GLY A 190 37.82 -12.09 2.90
C GLY A 190 37.06 -12.85 1.83
N GLY A 191 37.46 -12.62 0.56
CA GLY A 191 36.67 -12.94 -0.62
C GLY A 191 36.50 -14.41 -1.01
N THR A 192 37.25 -15.36 -0.45
CA THR A 192 37.23 -16.78 -0.88
C THR A 192 35.90 -17.49 -0.54
N GLN A 193 35.28 -17.15 0.58
CA GLN A 193 33.99 -17.73 1.01
C GLN A 193 32.77 -16.90 0.60
N LEU A 194 32.98 -15.73 0.01
CA LEU A 194 31.91 -14.81 -0.36
C LEU A 194 30.83 -15.45 -1.25
N PRO A 195 31.16 -16.26 -2.30
CA PRO A 195 30.14 -16.90 -3.12
C PRO A 195 29.26 -17.89 -2.33
N ASP A 196 29.80 -18.55 -1.32
CA ASP A 196 29.05 -19.51 -0.50
C ASP A 196 28.13 -18.81 0.47
N VAL A 197 28.59 -17.72 1.10
CA VAL A 197 27.77 -16.86 1.96
C VAL A 197 26.61 -16.26 1.18
N LEU A 198 26.87 -15.73 -0.02
CA LEU A 198 25.82 -15.15 -0.86
C LEU A 198 24.81 -16.21 -1.33
N ARG A 199 25.26 -17.43 -1.66
CA ARG A 199 24.34 -18.54 -2.00
C ARG A 199 23.50 -18.96 -0.81
N GLY A 200 24.05 -19.00 0.39
CA GLY A 200 23.31 -19.24 1.64
C GLY A 200 22.25 -18.18 1.87
N LEU A 201 22.62 -16.92 1.69
CA LEU A 201 21.70 -15.78 1.81
C LEU A 201 20.57 -15.85 0.77
N ALA A 202 20.89 -16.12 -0.50
CA ALA A 202 19.89 -16.27 -1.56
C ALA A 202 18.89 -17.40 -1.26
N ARG A 203 19.38 -18.54 -0.76
CA ARG A 203 18.51 -19.65 -0.34
C ARG A 203 17.60 -19.23 0.80
N PHE A 204 18.15 -18.63 1.85
CA PHE A 204 17.39 -18.15 3.00
C PHE A 204 16.28 -17.16 2.58
N LEU A 205 16.60 -16.18 1.73
CA LEU A 205 15.61 -15.21 1.24
C LEU A 205 14.48 -15.87 0.44
N ARG A 206 14.80 -16.90 -0.38
CA ARG A 206 13.77 -17.64 -1.12
C ARG A 206 12.88 -18.47 -0.20
N GLU A 207 13.45 -19.13 0.79
CA GLU A 207 12.70 -19.91 1.78
C GLU A 207 11.79 -18.98 2.60
N GLU A 208 12.31 -17.83 3.04
CA GLU A 208 11.54 -16.81 3.75
C GLU A 208 10.39 -16.26 2.88
N ALA A 209 10.67 -15.96 1.59
CA ALA A 209 9.65 -15.50 0.64
C ALA A 209 8.57 -16.57 0.39
N ALA A 210 8.95 -17.86 0.29
CA ALA A 210 8.02 -18.96 0.11
C ALA A 210 7.09 -19.14 1.32
N ILE A 211 7.64 -19.16 2.55
CA ILE A 211 6.86 -19.25 3.78
C ILE A 211 5.90 -18.07 3.90
N ARG A 212 6.37 -16.87 3.59
CA ARG A 212 5.55 -15.65 3.64
C ARG A 212 4.43 -15.68 2.62
N SER A 213 4.71 -16.12 1.38
CA SER A 213 3.71 -16.22 0.32
C SER A 213 2.63 -17.23 0.66
N GLU A 214 2.97 -18.36 1.29
CA GLU A 214 2.00 -19.33 1.78
C GLU A 214 1.12 -18.77 2.90
N ALA A 215 1.73 -18.07 3.87
CA ALA A 215 0.99 -17.40 4.93
C ALA A 215 0.03 -16.32 4.38
N GLU A 216 0.48 -15.52 3.41
CA GLU A 216 -0.34 -14.51 2.74
C GLU A 216 -1.46 -15.13 1.91
N ALA A 217 -1.21 -16.26 1.23
CA ALA A 217 -2.24 -16.99 0.50
C ALA A 217 -3.36 -17.49 1.43
N ARG A 218 -3.00 -18.07 2.58
CA ARG A 218 -3.95 -18.50 3.60
C ARG A 218 -4.73 -17.31 4.18
N GLN A 219 -4.05 -16.20 4.46
CA GLN A 219 -4.68 -14.99 4.98
C GLN A 219 -5.63 -14.34 3.96
N SER A 220 -5.27 -14.36 2.67
CA SER A 220 -6.10 -13.76 1.62
C SER A 220 -7.48 -14.40 1.55
N TRP A 221 -7.58 -15.72 1.78
CA TRP A 221 -8.85 -16.45 1.82
C TRP A 221 -9.73 -15.96 2.98
N VAL A 222 -9.16 -15.80 4.18
CA VAL A 222 -9.87 -15.27 5.37
C VAL A 222 -10.37 -13.85 5.12
N VAL A 223 -9.53 -12.97 4.55
CA VAL A 223 -9.90 -11.59 4.21
C VAL A 223 -11.00 -11.54 3.16
N ASN A 224 -10.96 -12.42 2.16
CA ASN A 224 -12.00 -12.46 1.12
C ASN A 224 -13.31 -13.02 1.67
N ALA A 225 -13.28 -14.04 2.53
CA ALA A 225 -14.46 -14.52 3.24
C ALA A 225 -15.07 -13.42 4.13
N ALA A 226 -14.23 -12.64 4.84
CA ALA A 226 -14.69 -11.51 5.63
C ALA A 226 -15.38 -10.43 4.78
N LYS A 227 -14.84 -10.11 3.60
CA LYS A 227 -15.47 -9.17 2.66
C LYS A 227 -16.84 -9.65 2.22
N LEU A 228 -16.98 -10.94 1.90
CA LEU A 228 -18.27 -11.54 1.52
C LEU A 228 -19.26 -11.50 2.68
N GLY A 229 -18.82 -11.86 3.89
CA GLY A 229 -19.66 -11.81 5.09
C GLY A 229 -20.18 -10.41 5.41
N VAL A 230 -19.34 -9.39 5.21
CA VAL A 230 -19.73 -7.98 5.40
C VAL A 230 -20.61 -7.48 4.25
N ALA A 231 -20.41 -7.95 3.03
CA ALA A 231 -21.19 -7.53 1.87
C ALA A 231 -22.61 -8.16 1.84
N ALA A 232 -22.79 -9.38 2.38
CA ALA A 232 -24.03 -10.14 2.29
C ALA A 232 -25.27 -9.39 2.82
N PRO A 233 -25.27 -8.76 4.01
CA PRO A 233 -26.44 -8.00 4.49
C PRO A 233 -26.81 -6.85 3.56
N TRP A 234 -25.82 -6.20 2.95
CA TRP A 234 -26.01 -5.06 2.04
C TRP A 234 -26.59 -5.50 0.68
N ILE A 235 -26.17 -6.66 0.20
CA ILE A 235 -26.74 -7.27 -1.00
C ILE A 235 -28.20 -7.66 -0.75
N ILE A 236 -28.51 -8.22 0.43
CA ILE A 236 -29.88 -8.56 0.83
C ILE A 236 -30.73 -7.29 0.95
N LEU A 237 -30.21 -6.23 1.57
CA LEU A 237 -30.90 -4.94 1.66
C LEU A 237 -31.20 -4.36 0.28
N ALA A 238 -30.22 -4.40 -0.64
CA ALA A 238 -30.39 -3.97 -2.03
C ALA A 238 -31.45 -4.81 -2.77
N LEU A 239 -31.51 -6.10 -2.51
CA LEU A 239 -32.53 -6.98 -3.10
C LEU A 239 -33.92 -6.70 -2.52
N LEU A 240 -34.02 -6.49 -1.21
CA LEU A 240 -35.27 -6.15 -0.54
C LEU A 240 -35.83 -4.79 -0.98
N SER A 241 -34.95 -3.82 -1.31
CA SER A 241 -35.38 -2.49 -1.79
C SER A 241 -36.10 -2.52 -3.14
N THR A 242 -36.12 -3.67 -3.85
CA THR A 242 -36.95 -3.84 -5.02
C THR A 242 -38.45 -4.07 -4.68
N ARG A 243 -38.76 -4.32 -3.40
CA ARG A 243 -40.14 -4.53 -2.92
C ARG A 243 -40.65 -3.26 -2.21
N PRO A 244 -41.78 -2.67 -2.67
CA PRO A 244 -42.32 -1.45 -2.08
C PRO A 244 -42.61 -1.57 -0.57
N GLU A 245 -43.05 -2.74 -0.11
CA GLU A 245 -43.37 -3.01 1.30
C GLU A 245 -42.10 -2.96 2.18
N ALA A 246 -40.97 -3.47 1.68
CA ALA A 246 -39.71 -3.42 2.40
C ALA A 246 -39.17 -1.99 2.45
N VAL A 247 -39.25 -1.26 1.33
CA VAL A 247 -38.85 0.15 1.29
C VAL A 247 -39.64 0.95 2.34
N ALA A 248 -40.96 0.81 2.42
CA ALA A 248 -41.79 1.50 3.41
C ALA A 248 -41.42 1.13 4.86
N ALA A 249 -40.97 -0.11 5.12
CA ALA A 249 -40.50 -0.50 6.47
C ALA A 249 -39.16 0.09 6.84
N TYR A 250 -38.22 0.17 5.90
CA TYR A 250 -36.88 0.72 6.13
C TYR A 250 -36.79 2.25 6.01
N ASP A 251 -37.71 2.90 5.29
CA ASP A 251 -37.85 4.35 5.18
C ASP A 251 -38.57 4.95 6.39
N THR A 252 -38.20 4.49 7.58
CA THR A 252 -38.66 4.96 8.88
C THR A 252 -37.49 5.31 9.78
N ALA A 253 -37.72 6.13 10.81
CA ALA A 253 -36.67 6.42 11.80
C ALA A 253 -36.10 5.13 12.44
N ALA A 254 -36.95 4.15 12.72
CA ALA A 254 -36.52 2.84 13.24
C ALA A 254 -35.72 2.05 12.21
N GLY A 255 -36.12 2.03 10.95
CA GLY A 255 -35.38 1.39 9.84
C GLY A 255 -34.01 2.00 9.64
N THR A 256 -33.90 3.33 9.64
CA THR A 256 -32.62 4.05 9.56
C THR A 256 -31.68 3.67 10.72
N VAL A 257 -32.19 3.60 11.96
CA VAL A 257 -31.40 3.17 13.12
C VAL A 257 -30.87 1.74 12.95
N VAL A 258 -31.69 0.82 12.47
CA VAL A 258 -31.28 -0.57 12.20
C VAL A 258 -30.14 -0.63 11.16
N ILE A 259 -30.25 0.15 10.07
CA ILE A 259 -29.20 0.21 9.04
C ILE A 259 -27.90 0.79 9.58
N VAL A 260 -27.97 1.87 10.39
CA VAL A 260 -26.77 2.50 11.00
C VAL A 260 -26.10 1.55 12.00
N ILE A 261 -26.88 0.86 12.84
CA ILE A 261 -26.35 -0.18 13.73
C ILE A 261 -25.71 -1.31 12.93
N GLY A 262 -26.36 -1.79 11.87
CA GLY A 262 -25.83 -2.81 10.97
C GLY A 262 -24.51 -2.39 10.34
N LEU A 263 -24.39 -1.12 9.92
CA LEU A 263 -23.13 -0.55 9.42
C LEU A 263 -22.03 -0.55 10.47
N ALA A 264 -22.35 -0.10 11.69
CA ALA A 264 -21.39 -0.08 12.78
C ALA A 264 -20.90 -1.49 13.15
N VAL A 265 -21.80 -2.45 13.26
CA VAL A 265 -21.47 -3.87 13.52
C VAL A 265 -20.62 -4.45 12.37
N SER A 266 -20.98 -4.20 11.12
CA SER A 266 -20.22 -4.63 9.95
C SER A 266 -18.80 -4.04 9.95
N ALA A 267 -18.64 -2.76 10.28
CA ALA A 267 -17.36 -2.09 10.36
C ALA A 267 -16.47 -2.65 11.50
N VAL A 268 -17.06 -2.90 12.66
CA VAL A 268 -16.36 -3.52 13.81
C VAL A 268 -15.93 -4.94 13.48
N ALA A 269 -16.85 -5.76 12.97
CA ALA A 269 -16.56 -7.14 12.57
C ALA A 269 -15.44 -7.20 11.52
N TYR A 270 -15.49 -6.35 10.50
CA TYR A 270 -14.46 -6.27 9.48
C TYR A 270 -13.09 -5.87 10.06
N ARG A 271 -13.07 -4.86 10.95
CA ARG A 271 -11.82 -4.44 11.63
C ARG A 271 -11.25 -5.55 12.52
N LEU A 272 -12.08 -6.25 13.26
CA LEU A 272 -11.65 -7.38 14.08
C LEU A 272 -11.06 -8.51 13.24
N MET A 273 -11.73 -8.89 12.15
CA MET A 273 -11.21 -9.90 11.21
C MET A 273 -9.86 -9.51 10.61
N LEU A 274 -9.71 -8.24 10.20
CA LEU A 274 -8.44 -7.74 9.70
C LEU A 274 -7.35 -7.70 10.79
N ALA A 275 -7.70 -7.39 12.03
CA ALA A 275 -6.74 -7.35 13.14
C ALA A 275 -6.24 -8.74 13.52
N LEU A 276 -7.16 -9.73 13.57
CA LEU A 276 -6.82 -11.14 13.85
C LEU A 276 -6.01 -11.77 12.72
N GLY A 277 -6.22 -11.33 11.48
CA GLY A 277 -5.52 -11.83 10.31
C GLY A 277 -4.20 -11.09 10.00
N ARG A 278 -3.72 -10.13 10.81
CA ARG A 278 -2.48 -9.42 10.53
C ARG A 278 -1.26 -10.31 10.79
N LEU A 279 -0.41 -10.43 9.78
CA LEU A 279 0.94 -10.99 9.95
C LEU A 279 1.84 -9.95 10.64
N PRO A 280 2.75 -10.37 11.53
CA PRO A 280 3.73 -9.46 12.13
C PRO A 280 4.57 -8.78 11.05
N GLU A 281 4.72 -7.46 11.15
CA GLU A 281 5.64 -6.73 10.28
C GLU A 281 7.06 -6.81 10.85
N ASP A 282 8.04 -7.02 9.97
CA ASP A 282 9.44 -7.03 10.34
C ASP A 282 9.86 -5.62 10.78
N ARG A 283 10.43 -5.52 11.99
CA ARG A 283 11.00 -4.28 12.51
C ARG A 283 12.41 -4.10 11.96
N ARG A 284 12.77 -2.85 11.64
CA ARG A 284 14.18 -2.50 11.38
C ARG A 284 14.96 -2.61 12.68
N TRP A 285 15.92 -3.53 12.71
CA TRP A 285 16.81 -3.74 13.87
C TRP A 285 18.14 -2.99 13.73
N PHE A 286 18.49 -2.58 12.50
CA PHE A 286 19.76 -1.96 12.14
C PHE A 286 19.55 -0.53 11.59
N ALA A 287 18.70 0.26 12.22
CA ALA A 287 18.47 1.65 11.84
C ALA A 287 19.52 2.58 12.46
#